data_de023f66f9d430887a0b70e61d972ae5
#
_entry.id   de023f66f9d430887a0b70e61d972ae5
#
_cell.length_a   1.000
_cell.length_b   1.000
_cell.length_c   1.000
_cell.angle_alpha   90.00
_cell.angle_beta   90.00
_cell.angle_gamma   90.00
#
_symmetry.space_group_name_H-M   'P 1'
#
loop_
_entity.id
_entity.type
_entity.pdbx_description
1 polymer ?
#
loop_
_entity_poly.entity_id
_entity_poly.type
_entity_poly.pdbx_seq_one_letter_code
_entity_poly.pdbx_strand_id
1 'polypeptide(L)'
;MKIAIVGCGISGANVLKNIIEHKNFDNSLYIDIYEKRSELGVGLAYEDDDMHKVLNTPLAHMNVNLEDRNEFRNWLIENYGELSTIEGKIPRPITGQYIKDKYEKYFENPNVSIHQIEITGLTKEDYRFKLKSNSKTYGPYDAVFLCIGQSYYKDAYNLNSYKNYIANPYPLREKIKDINTNDSLAIIGTGPSSIDIYRYLREYYNYKNPLYFFTQDNFFALPEIQESCPRNICSFDDEWISNHQDKNGFIKLSDFKKQFDKDFRKAGVDFYNTYDYYKDNSPQLSKEAMEKKDFNLEFCQIYTLEIWYVSARLYNSFNGLEQKDFLENYLPRIEYLMTKTPYISVENILADLEDEKIKIVKETKDIQNADGKFKISTKNNDIYTSDKIFNAQGFEKDLSKAINNIKLLENLYKNRLIESDFKDNINVAYPSYNPITTKYGQIKNLYLNGMWTASVDISNNDLRSVLISSMEMANHFMNNLKK
;
A
#
# COMPACT_ATOMS: atom_id res chain seq x y z
N MET A 1 -8.37 28.31 15.99
CA MET A 1 -8.57 27.59 14.74
C MET A 1 -8.96 26.16 15.04
N LYS A 2 -9.84 25.52 14.26
CA LYS A 2 -10.26 24.15 14.49
C LYS A 2 -10.15 23.32 13.20
N ILE A 3 -9.44 22.18 13.24
CA ILE A 3 -9.25 21.29 12.12
C ILE A 3 -9.73 19.88 12.43
N ALA A 4 -9.96 19.09 11.40
CA ALA A 4 -10.33 17.68 11.54
C ALA A 4 -9.40 16.76 10.75
N ILE A 5 -9.07 15.61 11.33
CA ILE A 5 -8.41 14.48 10.67
C ILE A 5 -9.43 13.34 10.60
N VAL A 6 -9.77 12.88 9.41
CA VAL A 6 -10.71 11.78 9.16
C VAL A 6 -9.93 10.56 8.69
N GLY A 7 -9.97 9.51 9.50
CA GLY A 7 -9.08 8.34 9.38
C GLY A 7 -7.77 8.56 10.15
N CYS A 8 -7.52 7.70 11.13
CA CYS A 8 -6.32 7.75 11.98
C CYS A 8 -5.54 6.43 11.94
N GLY A 9 -5.33 5.90 10.74
CA GLY A 9 -4.25 4.98 10.48
C GLY A 9 -2.92 5.72 10.43
N ILE A 10 -1.90 5.14 9.81
CA ILE A 10 -0.55 5.71 9.72
C ILE A 10 -0.56 7.14 9.15
N SER A 11 -1.29 7.37 8.05
CA SER A 11 -1.34 8.68 7.42
C SER A 11 -1.89 9.77 8.35
N GLY A 12 -3.04 9.52 8.99
CA GLY A 12 -3.65 10.50 9.91
C GLY A 12 -2.81 10.75 11.16
N ALA A 13 -2.21 9.70 11.72
CA ALA A 13 -1.30 9.82 12.85
C ALA A 13 -0.02 10.61 12.49
N ASN A 14 0.51 10.39 11.28
CA ASN A 14 1.69 11.13 10.83
C ASN A 14 1.36 12.59 10.48
N VAL A 15 0.15 12.88 9.95
CA VAL A 15 -0.34 14.27 9.82
C VAL A 15 -0.38 14.95 11.19
N LEU A 16 -0.98 14.30 12.19
CA LEU A 16 -1.03 14.81 13.57
C LEU A 16 0.35 15.11 14.12
N LYS A 17 1.28 14.13 14.04
CA LYS A 17 2.66 14.29 14.47
C LYS A 17 3.30 15.51 13.84
N ASN A 18 3.26 15.63 12.51
CA ASN A 18 3.92 16.71 11.80
C ASN A 18 3.27 18.07 12.04
N ILE A 19 1.97 18.15 12.34
CA ILE A 19 1.32 19.39 12.76
C ILE A 19 1.81 19.81 14.15
N ILE A 20 1.83 18.89 15.12
CA ILE A 20 2.23 19.20 16.50
C ILE A 20 3.71 19.56 16.60
N GLU A 21 4.57 18.87 15.85
CA GLU A 21 6.02 19.13 15.84
C GLU A 21 6.41 20.36 15.00
N HIS A 22 5.49 20.91 14.21
CA HIS A 22 5.81 22.04 13.35
C HIS A 22 6.04 23.33 14.16
N LYS A 23 7.08 24.09 13.79
CA LYS A 23 7.46 25.36 14.45
C LYS A 23 6.34 26.43 14.56
N ASN A 24 5.30 26.30 13.74
CA ASN A 24 4.15 27.21 13.74
C ASN A 24 2.96 26.66 14.56
N PHE A 25 3.11 25.50 15.19
CA PHE A 25 2.07 24.96 16.07
C PHE A 25 1.96 25.82 17.34
N ASP A 26 0.74 26.17 17.70
CA ASP A 26 0.45 26.84 18.97
C ASP A 26 -0.86 26.32 19.57
N ASN A 27 -1.09 26.65 20.83
CA ASN A 27 -2.25 26.14 21.59
C ASN A 27 -3.61 26.73 21.15
N SER A 28 -3.65 27.58 20.13
CA SER A 28 -4.91 28.07 19.52
C SER A 28 -5.43 27.12 18.43
N LEU A 29 -4.66 26.12 18.02
CA LEU A 29 -5.04 25.11 17.04
C LEU A 29 -5.62 23.87 17.74
N TYR A 30 -6.91 23.62 17.57
CA TYR A 30 -7.61 22.43 18.06
C TYR A 30 -7.80 21.41 16.95
N ILE A 31 -7.62 20.12 17.27
CA ILE A 31 -7.62 19.02 16.33
C ILE A 31 -8.62 17.96 16.76
N ASP A 32 -9.67 17.74 15.97
CA ASP A 32 -10.59 16.62 16.16
C ASP A 32 -10.16 15.47 15.24
N ILE A 33 -10.00 14.27 15.81
CA ILE A 33 -9.69 13.04 15.06
C ILE A 33 -10.94 12.18 15.01
N TYR A 34 -11.29 11.70 13.84
CA TYR A 34 -12.40 10.79 13.59
C TYR A 34 -11.88 9.46 13.02
N GLU A 35 -11.98 8.39 13.80
CA GLU A 35 -11.60 7.05 13.39
C GLU A 35 -12.72 6.07 13.77
N LYS A 36 -13.10 5.19 12.87
CA LYS A 36 -14.15 4.20 13.13
C LYS A 36 -13.68 3.02 13.98
N ARG A 37 -12.38 2.72 13.95
CA ARG A 37 -11.77 1.64 14.72
C ARG A 37 -11.33 2.14 16.07
N SER A 38 -11.19 1.22 17.03
CA SER A 38 -10.68 1.52 18.37
C SER A 38 -9.16 1.75 18.39
N GLU A 39 -8.43 1.16 17.43
CA GLU A 39 -6.97 1.26 17.35
C GLU A 39 -6.55 2.42 16.47
N LEU A 40 -5.67 3.28 16.98
CA LEU A 40 -5.16 4.47 16.32
C LEU A 40 -3.72 4.29 15.90
N GLY A 41 -3.32 4.97 14.82
CA GLY A 41 -1.94 5.07 14.35
C GLY A 41 -1.47 3.94 13.46
N VAL A 42 -2.03 2.75 13.59
CA VAL A 42 -1.46 1.52 13.02
C VAL A 42 -1.94 1.23 11.59
N GLY A 43 -3.24 1.41 11.31
CA GLY A 43 -3.84 1.07 10.02
C GLY A 43 -4.02 -0.44 9.83
N LEU A 44 -4.59 -0.82 8.66
CA LEU A 44 -4.94 -2.22 8.36
C LEU A 44 -3.72 -3.14 8.17
N ALA A 45 -2.62 -2.59 7.65
CA ALA A 45 -1.46 -3.40 7.27
C ALA A 45 -0.72 -4.00 8.48
N TYR A 46 -0.75 -3.31 9.61
CA TYR A 46 0.03 -3.61 10.81
C TYR A 46 -0.84 -3.83 12.05
N GLU A 47 -2.16 -3.98 11.87
CA GLU A 47 -3.07 -4.32 12.97
C GLU A 47 -2.65 -5.62 13.69
N ASP A 48 -3.11 -5.79 14.92
CA ASP A 48 -2.89 -7.02 15.68
C ASP A 48 -3.49 -8.23 14.95
N ASP A 49 -2.63 -9.14 14.55
CA ASP A 49 -2.96 -10.31 13.75
C ASP A 49 -1.94 -11.44 14.02
N ASP A 50 -1.90 -12.43 13.16
CA ASP A 50 -0.99 -13.56 13.25
C ASP A 50 0.47 -13.16 12.99
N MET A 51 1.38 -13.77 13.75
CA MET A 51 2.82 -13.50 13.64
C MET A 51 3.45 -13.99 12.33
N HIS A 52 2.82 -14.93 11.63
CA HIS A 52 3.29 -15.40 10.31
C HIS A 52 2.99 -14.41 9.18
N LYS A 53 2.24 -13.34 9.48
CA LYS A 53 2.08 -12.17 8.61
C LYS A 53 3.33 -11.28 8.73
N VAL A 54 4.31 -11.50 7.86
CA VAL A 54 5.63 -10.87 7.96
C VAL A 54 5.82 -9.69 7.01
N LEU A 55 6.84 -8.86 7.28
CA LEU A 55 7.22 -7.74 6.43
C LEU A 55 7.82 -8.21 5.10
N ASN A 56 7.43 -7.55 4.02
CA ASN A 56 8.06 -7.68 2.69
C ASN A 56 9.12 -6.59 2.45
N THR A 57 9.07 -5.51 3.23
CA THR A 57 9.95 -4.35 3.11
C THR A 57 11.16 -4.49 4.03
N PRO A 58 12.37 -4.11 3.59
CA PRO A 58 13.55 -4.13 4.46
C PRO A 58 13.38 -3.26 5.70
N LEU A 59 13.91 -3.72 6.83
CA LEU A 59 13.79 -3.07 8.14
C LEU A 59 14.18 -1.58 8.12
N ALA A 60 15.25 -1.24 7.41
CA ALA A 60 15.76 0.14 7.30
C ALA A 60 14.78 1.12 6.63
N HIS A 61 13.70 0.63 6.01
CA HIS A 61 12.67 1.44 5.36
C HIS A 61 11.36 1.50 6.16
N MET A 62 11.35 0.89 7.37
CA MET A 62 10.17 0.80 8.22
C MET A 62 10.17 1.81 9.37
N ASN A 63 11.02 2.84 9.31
CA ASN A 63 11.15 3.83 10.37
C ASN A 63 10.09 4.93 10.24
N VAL A 64 9.48 5.30 11.37
CA VAL A 64 8.55 6.45 11.47
C VAL A 64 9.32 7.77 11.36
N ASN A 65 10.54 7.81 11.90
CA ASN A 65 11.46 8.91 11.64
C ASN A 65 12.21 8.65 10.32
N LEU A 66 11.89 9.42 9.30
CA LEU A 66 12.48 9.27 7.96
C LEU A 66 13.99 9.54 7.90
N GLU A 67 14.53 10.25 8.88
CA GLU A 67 15.96 10.62 8.96
C GLU A 67 16.78 9.57 9.73
N ASP A 68 16.17 8.76 10.60
CA ASP A 68 16.84 7.71 11.36
C ASP A 68 16.53 6.31 10.82
N ARG A 69 17.45 5.78 10.03
CA ARG A 69 17.31 4.43 9.42
C ARG A 69 17.42 3.28 10.43
N ASN A 70 17.82 3.55 11.67
CA ASN A 70 17.97 2.54 12.71
C ASN A 70 16.89 2.62 13.79
N GLU A 71 15.96 3.57 13.70
CA GLU A 71 14.94 3.80 14.74
C GLU A 71 14.17 2.52 15.08
N PHE A 72 13.62 1.83 14.09
CA PHE A 72 12.86 0.60 14.32
C PHE A 72 13.75 -0.54 14.83
N ARG A 73 14.97 -0.67 14.28
CA ARG A 73 15.93 -1.67 14.76
C ARG A 73 16.28 -1.46 16.23
N ASN A 74 16.57 -0.22 16.63
CA ASN A 74 16.89 0.13 18.01
C ASN A 74 15.70 -0.17 18.93
N TRP A 75 14.49 0.20 18.51
CA TRP A 75 13.28 -0.11 19.24
C TRP A 75 13.07 -1.62 19.43
N LEU A 76 13.32 -2.44 18.39
CA LEU A 76 13.27 -3.90 18.50
C LEU A 76 14.23 -4.45 19.53
N ILE A 77 15.47 -3.97 19.52
CA ILE A 77 16.51 -4.40 20.48
C ILE A 77 16.12 -4.01 21.91
N GLU A 78 15.61 -2.79 22.11
CA GLU A 78 15.18 -2.30 23.41
C GLU A 78 14.00 -3.09 23.98
N ASN A 79 13.02 -3.48 23.17
CA ASN A 79 11.80 -4.11 23.63
C ASN A 79 11.86 -5.64 23.65
N TYR A 80 12.70 -6.26 22.81
CA TYR A 80 12.78 -7.72 22.66
C TYR A 80 14.18 -8.30 22.92
N GLY A 81 15.18 -7.47 23.24
CA GLY A 81 16.57 -7.87 23.50
C GLY A 81 17.34 -8.27 22.24
N GLU A 82 16.71 -8.98 21.34
CA GLU A 82 17.22 -9.38 20.03
C GLU A 82 16.17 -9.07 18.95
N LEU A 83 16.57 -9.14 17.67
CA LEU A 83 15.62 -8.99 16.57
C LEU A 83 14.63 -10.16 16.59
N SER A 84 13.38 -9.86 16.98
CA SER A 84 12.31 -10.85 16.96
C SER A 84 11.90 -11.13 15.51
N THR A 85 12.22 -12.33 15.04
CA THR A 85 11.95 -12.75 13.66
C THR A 85 11.18 -14.05 13.61
N ILE A 86 10.39 -14.23 12.55
CA ILE A 86 9.88 -15.51 12.10
C ILE A 86 10.54 -15.81 10.75
N GLU A 87 11.32 -16.88 10.69
CA GLU A 87 12.06 -17.28 9.49
C GLU A 87 12.88 -16.11 8.88
N GLY A 88 13.54 -15.33 9.75
CA GLY A 88 14.37 -14.19 9.34
C GLY A 88 13.61 -12.91 8.96
N LYS A 89 12.30 -12.86 9.16
CA LYS A 89 11.46 -11.69 8.89
C LYS A 89 10.75 -11.18 10.14
N ILE A 90 10.52 -9.87 10.20
CA ILE A 90 9.78 -9.24 11.30
C ILE A 90 8.28 -9.42 11.09
N PRO A 91 7.54 -9.91 12.10
CA PRO A 91 6.08 -9.94 12.06
C PRO A 91 5.46 -8.54 11.95
N ARG A 92 4.44 -8.40 11.11
CA ARG A 92 3.71 -7.11 10.99
C ARG A 92 3.05 -6.65 12.29
N PRO A 93 2.48 -7.50 13.16
CA PRO A 93 1.96 -7.06 14.45
C PRO A 93 3.02 -6.41 15.36
N ILE A 94 4.27 -6.88 15.34
CA ILE A 94 5.38 -6.24 16.07
C ILE A 94 5.68 -4.85 15.48
N THR A 95 5.65 -4.73 14.16
CA THR A 95 5.77 -3.43 13.49
C THR A 95 4.64 -2.49 13.89
N GLY A 96 3.42 -3.01 14.03
CA GLY A 96 2.26 -2.26 14.52
C GLY A 96 2.46 -1.71 15.92
N GLN A 97 3.02 -2.50 16.83
CA GLN A 97 3.36 -2.05 18.17
C GLN A 97 4.38 -0.90 18.15
N TYR A 98 5.46 -1.06 17.39
CA TYR A 98 6.43 0.01 17.20
C TYR A 98 5.79 1.31 16.70
N ILE A 99 4.96 1.23 15.65
CA ILE A 99 4.26 2.39 15.08
C ILE A 99 3.36 3.05 16.13
N LYS A 100 2.61 2.26 16.89
CA LYS A 100 1.75 2.74 17.97
C LYS A 100 2.53 3.51 19.02
N ASP A 101 3.62 2.95 19.53
CA ASP A 101 4.48 3.60 20.53
C ASP A 101 5.01 4.95 20.04
N LYS A 102 5.33 5.07 18.75
CA LYS A 102 5.82 6.32 18.17
C LYS A 102 4.77 7.42 18.08
N TYR A 103 3.49 7.05 17.97
CA TYR A 103 2.42 8.05 17.84
C TYR A 103 1.65 8.32 19.12
N GLU A 104 1.68 7.46 20.14
CA GLU A 104 0.88 7.53 21.36
C GLU A 104 0.92 8.92 22.02
N LYS A 105 2.12 9.49 22.21
CA LYS A 105 2.31 10.81 22.83
C LYS A 105 1.60 11.97 22.13
N TYR A 106 1.32 11.86 20.84
CA TYR A 106 0.62 12.92 20.10
C TYR A 106 -0.88 12.88 20.31
N PHE A 107 -1.43 11.70 20.59
CA PHE A 107 -2.85 11.55 20.94
C PHE A 107 -3.19 12.08 22.32
N GLU A 108 -2.20 12.18 23.20
CA GLU A 108 -2.34 12.76 24.55
C GLU A 108 -2.25 14.28 24.60
N ASN A 109 -1.99 14.94 23.47
CA ASN A 109 -1.90 16.39 23.42
C ASN A 109 -3.24 17.03 23.82
N PRO A 110 -3.26 18.02 24.75
CA PRO A 110 -4.51 18.62 25.26
C PRO A 110 -5.38 19.31 24.19
N ASN A 111 -4.82 19.65 23.05
CA ASN A 111 -5.55 20.23 21.91
C ASN A 111 -6.15 19.19 20.98
N VAL A 112 -5.98 17.90 21.24
CA VAL A 112 -6.46 16.78 20.43
C VAL A 112 -7.70 16.16 21.08
N SER A 113 -8.76 15.99 20.31
CA SER A 113 -9.97 15.26 20.72
C SER A 113 -10.20 14.09 19.77
N ILE A 114 -10.35 12.89 20.35
CA ILE A 114 -10.53 11.66 19.59
C ILE A 114 -11.98 11.23 19.62
N HIS A 115 -12.53 10.93 18.45
CA HIS A 115 -13.92 10.48 18.27
C HIS A 115 -13.92 9.14 17.54
N GLN A 116 -14.36 8.07 18.21
CA GLN A 116 -14.54 6.76 17.59
C GLN A 116 -15.84 6.74 16.78
N ILE A 117 -15.79 7.38 15.61
CA ILE A 117 -16.96 7.62 14.75
C ILE A 117 -16.56 7.49 13.28
N GLU A 118 -17.40 6.80 12.50
CA GLU A 118 -17.29 6.80 11.05
C GLU A 118 -17.87 8.08 10.45
N ILE A 119 -17.07 8.80 9.69
CA ILE A 119 -17.52 9.94 8.90
C ILE A 119 -17.98 9.44 7.53
N THR A 120 -19.21 9.76 7.19
CA THR A 120 -19.89 9.31 5.96
C THR A 120 -20.15 10.45 4.97
N GLY A 121 -19.79 11.68 5.33
CA GLY A 121 -19.95 12.81 4.43
C GLY A 121 -19.24 14.06 4.90
N LEU A 122 -19.07 14.98 3.96
CA LEU A 122 -18.48 16.29 4.15
C LEU A 122 -19.25 17.31 3.30
N THR A 123 -19.52 18.47 3.88
CA THR A 123 -20.08 19.62 3.17
C THR A 123 -19.16 20.82 3.34
N LYS A 124 -19.00 21.59 2.25
CA LYS A 124 -18.27 22.85 2.24
C LYS A 124 -19.27 24.00 2.37
N GLU A 125 -19.07 24.86 3.36
CA GLU A 125 -19.84 26.09 3.59
C GLU A 125 -18.84 27.26 3.60
N ASP A 126 -18.86 28.09 2.58
CA ASP A 126 -17.89 29.14 2.33
C ASP A 126 -16.44 28.65 2.39
N TYR A 127 -15.71 28.99 3.45
CA TYR A 127 -14.32 28.61 3.69
C TYR A 127 -14.16 27.47 4.70
N ARG A 128 -15.27 26.96 5.25
CA ARG A 128 -15.29 25.95 6.31
C ARG A 128 -15.97 24.66 5.86
N PHE A 129 -15.76 23.63 6.66
CA PHE A 129 -16.29 22.30 6.40
C PHE A 129 -17.09 21.78 7.57
N LYS A 130 -18.15 21.04 7.28
CA LYS A 130 -18.88 20.25 8.26
C LYS A 130 -18.79 18.78 7.90
N LEU A 131 -18.46 17.94 8.90
CA LEU A 131 -18.42 16.49 8.76
C LEU A 131 -19.77 15.91 9.16
N LYS A 132 -20.17 14.82 8.48
CA LYS A 132 -21.40 14.08 8.77
C LYS A 132 -21.05 12.63 9.14
N SER A 133 -21.64 12.15 10.23
CA SER A 133 -21.83 10.72 10.49
C SER A 133 -23.27 10.34 10.13
N ASN A 134 -23.67 9.06 10.36
CA ASN A 134 -25.05 8.62 10.12
C ASN A 134 -26.09 9.42 10.94
N SER A 135 -25.74 9.97 12.09
CA SER A 135 -26.67 10.57 13.08
C SER A 135 -26.36 12.02 13.43
N LYS A 136 -25.17 12.52 13.13
CA LYS A 136 -24.69 13.81 13.65
C LYS A 136 -23.85 14.59 12.64
N THR A 137 -23.86 15.91 12.80
CA THR A 137 -22.97 16.85 12.08
C THR A 137 -21.98 17.45 13.07
N TYR A 138 -20.71 17.56 12.66
CA TYR A 138 -19.60 18.08 13.44
C TYR A 138 -18.92 19.26 12.74
N GLY A 139 -18.28 20.11 13.51
CA GLY A 139 -17.63 21.31 13.02
C GLY A 139 -18.42 22.59 13.35
N PRO A 140 -18.19 23.70 12.67
CA PRO A 140 -17.39 23.84 11.44
C PRO A 140 -15.89 23.73 11.67
N TYR A 141 -15.17 23.25 10.64
CA TYR A 141 -13.71 23.13 10.60
C TYR A 141 -13.10 24.08 9.59
N ASP A 142 -11.97 24.66 9.95
CA ASP A 142 -11.22 25.57 9.09
C ASP A 142 -10.38 24.81 8.04
N ALA A 143 -9.98 23.56 8.38
CA ALA A 143 -9.36 22.62 7.44
C ALA A 143 -9.74 21.17 7.78
N VAL A 144 -9.70 20.28 6.77
CA VAL A 144 -9.98 18.85 6.92
C VAL A 144 -8.93 18.04 6.18
N PHE A 145 -8.37 17.02 6.87
CA PHE A 145 -7.47 16.03 6.33
C PHE A 145 -8.22 14.71 6.19
N LEU A 146 -8.43 14.26 4.96
CA LEU A 146 -9.07 12.98 4.64
C LEU A 146 -7.99 11.90 4.45
N CYS A 147 -7.65 11.20 5.53
CA CYS A 147 -6.67 10.11 5.55
C CYS A 147 -7.40 8.77 5.46
N ILE A 148 -8.11 8.56 4.36
CA ILE A 148 -9.11 7.49 4.21
C ILE A 148 -8.53 6.12 3.85
N GLY A 149 -7.21 6.02 3.67
CA GLY A 149 -6.50 4.74 3.50
C GLY A 149 -6.86 3.98 2.23
N GLN A 150 -7.12 2.68 2.41
CA GLN A 150 -7.42 1.75 1.31
C GLN A 150 -8.93 1.60 1.10
N SER A 151 -9.30 1.07 -0.08
CA SER A 151 -10.67 0.72 -0.44
C SER A 151 -11.11 -0.60 0.21
N TYR A 152 -12.27 -1.11 -0.19
CA TYR A 152 -12.70 -2.47 0.11
C TYR A 152 -12.00 -3.48 -0.83
N TYR A 153 -12.01 -4.77 -0.43
CA TYR A 153 -11.43 -5.82 -1.27
C TYR A 153 -12.27 -6.04 -2.53
N LYS A 154 -11.57 -6.14 -3.67
CA LYS A 154 -12.19 -6.40 -4.97
C LYS A 154 -12.92 -7.75 -4.94
N ASP A 155 -14.11 -7.81 -5.52
CA ASP A 155 -14.89 -9.04 -5.72
C ASP A 155 -15.23 -9.18 -7.22
N ALA A 156 -14.25 -9.66 -7.98
CA ALA A 156 -14.39 -9.75 -9.44
C ALA A 156 -15.46 -10.75 -9.90
N TYR A 157 -15.87 -11.67 -9.02
CA TYR A 157 -16.79 -12.75 -9.35
C TYR A 157 -18.14 -12.64 -8.62
N ASN A 158 -18.39 -11.55 -7.89
CA ASN A 158 -19.62 -11.28 -7.14
C ASN A 158 -19.97 -12.38 -6.10
N LEU A 159 -18.99 -12.77 -5.30
CA LEU A 159 -19.11 -13.88 -4.35
C LEU A 159 -19.40 -13.42 -2.91
N ASN A 160 -19.44 -12.12 -2.61
CA ASN A 160 -19.58 -11.56 -1.26
C ASN A 160 -20.83 -12.04 -0.49
N SER A 161 -21.86 -12.51 -1.18
CA SER A 161 -23.08 -13.02 -0.54
C SER A 161 -22.97 -14.45 0.01
N TYR A 162 -21.90 -15.19 -0.33
CA TYR A 162 -21.74 -16.59 0.05
C TYR A 162 -20.91 -16.72 1.32
N LYS A 163 -21.41 -17.48 2.30
CA LYS A 163 -20.77 -17.67 3.61
C LYS A 163 -19.37 -18.29 3.53
N ASN A 164 -19.14 -19.16 2.56
CA ASN A 164 -17.85 -19.84 2.38
C ASN A 164 -16.85 -19.05 1.54
N TYR A 165 -17.21 -17.83 1.12
CA TYR A 165 -16.30 -16.88 0.49
C TYR A 165 -15.77 -15.89 1.55
N ILE A 166 -14.49 -15.94 1.82
CA ILE A 166 -13.85 -15.06 2.78
C ILE A 166 -13.36 -13.80 2.03
N ALA A 167 -14.26 -12.82 1.92
CA ALA A 167 -14.05 -11.61 1.13
C ALA A 167 -12.89 -10.74 1.67
N ASN A 168 -12.78 -10.61 2.98
CA ASN A 168 -11.67 -9.98 3.69
C ASN A 168 -11.02 -11.01 4.61
N PRO A 169 -9.81 -11.48 4.33
CA PRO A 169 -9.15 -12.50 5.13
C PRO A 169 -8.54 -11.97 6.44
N TYR A 170 -8.57 -10.66 6.70
CA TYR A 170 -7.93 -10.05 7.86
C TYR A 170 -8.91 -9.60 8.94
N PRO A 171 -8.53 -9.70 10.22
CA PRO A 171 -7.35 -10.38 10.75
C PRO A 171 -7.41 -11.89 10.48
N LEU A 172 -6.27 -12.50 10.09
CA LEU A 172 -6.23 -13.93 9.71
C LEU A 172 -6.78 -14.83 10.82
N ARG A 173 -6.35 -14.59 12.09
CA ARG A 173 -6.78 -15.36 13.27
C ARG A 173 -8.30 -15.41 13.46
N GLU A 174 -9.00 -14.35 13.06
CA GLU A 174 -10.44 -14.24 13.26
C GLU A 174 -11.23 -14.74 12.05
N LYS A 175 -10.71 -14.49 10.86
CA LYS A 175 -11.41 -14.74 9.59
C LYS A 175 -11.13 -16.12 9.02
N ILE A 176 -9.92 -16.63 9.22
CA ILE A 176 -9.51 -17.96 8.76
C ILE A 176 -9.60 -18.93 9.95
N LYS A 177 -10.81 -19.36 10.23
CA LYS A 177 -11.13 -20.33 11.26
C LYS A 177 -12.22 -21.28 10.76
N ASP A 178 -12.51 -22.32 11.50
CA ASP A 178 -13.56 -23.32 11.18
C ASP A 178 -13.29 -24.01 9.84
N ILE A 179 -12.00 -24.33 9.57
CA ILE A 179 -11.59 -25.12 8.42
C ILE A 179 -11.57 -26.59 8.80
N ASN A 180 -12.30 -27.41 8.06
CA ASN A 180 -12.20 -28.85 8.19
C ASN A 180 -10.99 -29.34 7.38
N THR A 181 -10.23 -30.29 7.92
CA THR A 181 -9.06 -30.87 7.24
C THR A 181 -9.38 -31.55 5.91
N ASN A 182 -10.64 -31.90 5.68
CA ASN A 182 -11.12 -32.48 4.41
C ASN A 182 -11.68 -31.45 3.43
N ASP A 183 -11.80 -30.18 3.82
CA ASP A 183 -12.28 -29.13 2.92
C ASP A 183 -11.30 -28.99 1.75
N SER A 184 -11.83 -28.78 0.55
CA SER A 184 -11.03 -28.30 -0.56
C SER A 184 -10.98 -26.77 -0.50
N LEU A 185 -9.76 -26.23 -0.45
CA LEU A 185 -9.50 -24.82 -0.21
C LEU A 185 -8.95 -24.15 -1.47
N ALA A 186 -9.38 -22.93 -1.72
CA ALA A 186 -8.90 -22.11 -2.82
C ALA A 186 -8.55 -20.69 -2.36
N ILE A 187 -7.51 -20.13 -2.96
CA ILE A 187 -7.11 -18.73 -2.83
C ILE A 187 -7.22 -18.09 -4.23
N ILE A 188 -7.90 -16.94 -4.34
CA ILE A 188 -7.95 -16.19 -5.60
C ILE A 188 -6.89 -15.10 -5.58
N GLY A 189 -5.88 -15.24 -6.44
CA GLY A 189 -4.74 -14.32 -6.55
C GLY A 189 -3.43 -14.92 -6.05
N THR A 190 -2.32 -14.31 -6.48
CA THR A 190 -0.94 -14.70 -6.16
C THR A 190 -0.13 -13.51 -5.60
N GLY A 191 -0.81 -12.46 -5.12
CA GLY A 191 -0.19 -11.28 -4.53
C GLY A 191 0.15 -11.45 -3.04
N PRO A 192 0.60 -10.38 -2.35
CA PRO A 192 1.03 -10.45 -0.95
C PRO A 192 -0.01 -11.05 0.02
N SER A 193 -1.30 -10.74 -0.18
CA SER A 193 -2.36 -11.30 0.66
C SER A 193 -2.49 -12.82 0.52
N SER A 194 -2.23 -13.38 -0.66
CA SER A 194 -2.24 -14.83 -0.84
C SER A 194 -1.10 -15.52 -0.10
N ILE A 195 0.06 -14.85 -0.01
CA ILE A 195 1.21 -15.33 0.77
C ILE A 195 0.87 -15.34 2.27
N ASP A 196 0.25 -14.27 2.78
CA ASP A 196 -0.16 -14.20 4.18
C ASP A 196 -1.14 -15.34 4.52
N ILE A 197 -2.16 -15.57 3.68
CA ILE A 197 -3.13 -16.67 3.86
C ILE A 197 -2.44 -18.03 3.79
N TYR A 198 -1.57 -18.25 2.79
CA TYR A 198 -0.84 -19.49 2.61
C TYR A 198 0.04 -19.80 3.83
N ARG A 199 0.83 -18.84 4.33
CA ARG A 199 1.68 -19.01 5.51
C ARG A 199 0.86 -19.40 6.74
N TYR A 200 -0.28 -18.72 6.95
CA TYR A 200 -1.20 -19.03 8.04
C TYR A 200 -1.79 -20.44 7.91
N LEU A 201 -2.26 -20.82 6.74
CA LEU A 201 -2.82 -22.16 6.50
C LEU A 201 -1.75 -23.26 6.65
N ARG A 202 -0.55 -23.01 6.14
CA ARG A 202 0.58 -23.93 6.24
C ARG A 202 0.98 -24.20 7.69
N GLU A 203 0.97 -23.19 8.52
CA GLU A 203 1.35 -23.30 9.94
C GLU A 203 0.29 -23.99 10.79
N TYR A 204 -0.98 -23.61 10.63
CA TYR A 204 -2.01 -24.01 11.59
C TYR A 204 -2.92 -25.13 11.11
N TYR A 205 -2.92 -25.46 9.83
CA TYR A 205 -3.86 -26.43 9.25
C TYR A 205 -3.18 -27.56 8.51
N ASN A 206 -3.43 -28.79 8.94
CA ASN A 206 -3.00 -29.99 8.25
C ASN A 206 -4.10 -30.43 7.26
N TYR A 207 -4.27 -29.67 6.15
CA TYR A 207 -5.26 -29.99 5.12
C TYR A 207 -4.83 -31.19 4.28
N LYS A 208 -5.78 -32.07 3.96
CA LYS A 208 -5.56 -33.33 3.21
C LYS A 208 -5.61 -33.16 1.71
N ASN A 209 -6.37 -32.17 1.26
CA ASN A 209 -6.50 -31.85 -0.16
C ASN A 209 -5.50 -30.76 -0.55
N PRO A 210 -4.99 -30.74 -1.80
CA PRO A 210 -4.15 -29.64 -2.25
C PRO A 210 -4.83 -28.28 -2.09
N LEU A 211 -4.05 -27.27 -1.65
CA LEU A 211 -4.52 -25.89 -1.66
C LEU A 211 -4.36 -25.30 -3.07
N TYR A 212 -5.46 -24.85 -3.65
CA TYR A 212 -5.45 -24.28 -5.00
C TYR A 212 -5.27 -22.78 -4.99
N PHE A 213 -4.36 -22.28 -5.82
CA PHE A 213 -4.27 -20.86 -6.16
C PHE A 213 -4.84 -20.64 -7.56
N PHE A 214 -5.83 -19.77 -7.65
CA PHE A 214 -6.45 -19.39 -8.93
C PHE A 214 -5.98 -18.00 -9.33
N THR A 215 -5.39 -17.88 -10.51
CA THR A 215 -4.84 -16.62 -11.02
C THR A 215 -5.22 -16.39 -12.47
N GLN A 216 -5.11 -15.15 -12.95
CA GLN A 216 -5.29 -14.86 -14.37
C GLN A 216 -4.06 -15.31 -15.18
N ASP A 217 -2.90 -14.76 -14.88
CA ASP A 217 -1.75 -14.93 -15.75
C ASP A 217 -0.44 -15.30 -15.00
N ASN A 218 -0.28 -14.90 -13.74
CA ASN A 218 1.03 -14.86 -13.12
C ASN A 218 1.24 -15.93 -12.04
N PHE A 219 2.48 -16.37 -11.92
CA PHE A 219 3.02 -16.98 -10.72
C PHE A 219 3.12 -15.91 -9.62
N PHE A 220 3.63 -16.23 -8.44
CA PHE A 220 3.92 -15.25 -7.38
C PHE A 220 4.98 -14.24 -7.86
N ALA A 221 5.08 -13.10 -7.18
CA ALA A 221 6.16 -12.15 -7.43
C ALA A 221 7.53 -12.81 -7.23
N LEU A 222 8.55 -12.26 -7.89
CA LEU A 222 9.92 -12.76 -7.85
C LEU A 222 10.41 -12.92 -6.40
N PRO A 223 11.29 -13.91 -6.14
CA PRO A 223 11.89 -14.07 -4.82
C PRO A 223 12.75 -12.85 -4.47
N GLU A 224 12.68 -12.44 -3.20
CA GLU A 224 13.68 -11.53 -2.66
C GLU A 224 15.03 -12.22 -2.66
N ILE A 225 16.01 -11.66 -3.38
CA ILE A 225 17.37 -12.19 -3.35
C ILE A 225 18.09 -11.58 -2.15
N GLN A 226 18.81 -12.43 -1.39
CA GLN A 226 19.49 -12.02 -0.16
C GLN A 226 20.89 -11.49 -0.44
N GLU A 227 21.08 -10.35 -0.01
CA GLU A 227 22.14 -9.40 0.32
C GLU A 227 23.59 -9.69 -0.10
N SER A 228 23.92 -9.32 -1.32
CA SER A 228 25.30 -9.02 -1.72
C SER A 228 25.42 -7.58 -2.27
N CYS A 229 24.32 -6.96 -2.65
CA CYS A 229 24.30 -5.66 -3.27
C CYS A 229 24.36 -4.51 -2.23
N PRO A 230 25.19 -3.48 -2.45
CA PRO A 230 25.19 -2.28 -1.63
C PRO A 230 23.82 -1.58 -1.60
N ARG A 231 23.55 -0.85 -0.51
CA ARG A 231 22.41 0.06 -0.40
C ARG A 231 22.83 1.48 -0.85
N ASN A 232 21.85 2.33 -1.14
CA ASN A 232 22.04 3.70 -1.66
C ASN A 232 22.79 3.71 -3.01
N ILE A 233 22.31 2.89 -3.91
CA ILE A 233 22.86 2.75 -5.27
C ILE A 233 22.17 3.63 -6.28
N CYS A 234 20.96 4.12 -5.98
CA CYS A 234 20.19 5.01 -6.81
C CYS A 234 20.71 6.45 -6.70
N SER A 235 21.00 7.06 -7.84
CA SER A 235 21.47 8.46 -7.89
C SER A 235 20.33 9.47 -7.84
N PHE A 236 19.08 9.04 -7.85
CA PHE A 236 17.93 9.95 -7.80
C PHE A 236 17.61 10.30 -6.35
N ASP A 237 17.89 11.55 -5.99
CA ASP A 237 17.52 12.16 -4.73
C ASP A 237 17.01 13.59 -4.96
N ASP A 238 16.68 14.27 -3.87
CA ASP A 238 16.18 15.64 -3.92
C ASP A 238 17.18 16.63 -4.52
N GLU A 239 18.46 16.39 -4.34
CA GLU A 239 19.52 17.22 -4.90
C GLU A 239 19.63 16.99 -6.41
N TRP A 240 19.64 15.75 -6.86
CA TRP A 240 19.65 15.41 -8.28
C TRP A 240 18.44 16.02 -8.99
N ILE A 241 17.23 15.84 -8.44
CA ILE A 241 15.98 16.40 -9.00
C ILE A 241 16.09 17.92 -9.13
N SER A 242 16.51 18.61 -8.06
CA SER A 242 16.60 20.07 -8.05
C SER A 242 17.64 20.60 -9.06
N ASN A 243 18.78 19.90 -9.21
CA ASN A 243 19.85 20.29 -10.13
C ASN A 243 19.53 20.07 -11.61
N HIS A 244 18.52 19.21 -11.93
CA HIS A 244 18.13 18.92 -13.31
C HIS A 244 16.83 19.61 -13.72
N GLN A 245 16.16 20.36 -12.81
CA GLN A 245 14.98 21.14 -13.15
C GLN A 245 15.34 22.36 -14.03
N ASP A 246 14.56 22.59 -15.05
CA ASP A 246 14.61 23.82 -15.84
C ASP A 246 13.97 24.99 -15.07
N LYS A 247 13.94 26.18 -15.68
CA LYS A 247 13.32 27.39 -15.10
C LYS A 247 11.84 27.27 -14.77
N ASN A 248 11.16 26.27 -15.33
CA ASN A 248 9.75 26.00 -15.08
C ASN A 248 9.54 24.86 -14.07
N GLY A 249 10.63 24.29 -13.53
CA GLY A 249 10.60 23.17 -12.59
C GLY A 249 10.49 21.79 -13.25
N PHE A 250 10.67 21.67 -14.56
CA PHE A 250 10.61 20.40 -15.26
C PHE A 250 11.98 19.75 -15.48
N ILE A 251 12.03 18.44 -15.33
CA ILE A 251 13.16 17.58 -15.68
C ILE A 251 12.85 16.92 -17.03
N LYS A 252 13.85 16.77 -17.88
CA LYS A 252 13.69 15.98 -19.11
C LYS A 252 13.79 14.48 -18.81
N LEU A 253 12.87 13.71 -19.33
CA LEU A 253 12.91 12.24 -19.23
C LEU A 253 14.20 11.67 -19.83
N SER A 254 14.78 12.33 -20.83
CA SER A 254 16.09 11.95 -21.39
C SER A 254 17.23 12.06 -20.37
N ASP A 255 17.17 12.99 -19.42
CA ASP A 255 18.21 13.14 -18.38
C ASP A 255 18.00 12.08 -17.29
N PHE A 256 16.75 11.77 -16.93
CA PHE A 256 16.44 10.59 -16.12
C PHE A 256 17.01 9.32 -16.76
N LYS A 257 16.73 9.07 -18.05
CA LYS A 257 17.23 7.90 -18.75
C LYS A 257 18.75 7.81 -18.74
N LYS A 258 19.44 8.91 -19.04
CA LYS A 258 20.92 8.94 -19.03
C LYS A 258 21.49 8.56 -17.65
N GLN A 259 20.92 9.10 -16.58
CA GLN A 259 21.38 8.80 -15.21
C GLN A 259 21.07 7.36 -14.84
N PHE A 260 19.86 6.89 -15.16
CA PHE A 260 19.42 5.51 -14.95
C PHE A 260 20.38 4.53 -15.65
N ASP A 261 20.61 4.71 -16.95
CA ASP A 261 21.52 3.87 -17.73
C ASP A 261 22.97 3.95 -17.24
N LYS A 262 23.40 5.08 -16.69
CA LYS A 262 24.74 5.27 -16.11
C LYS A 262 24.90 4.46 -14.82
N ASP A 263 23.90 4.48 -13.93
CA ASP A 263 23.94 3.74 -12.68
C ASP A 263 23.99 2.23 -12.92
N PHE A 264 23.17 1.73 -13.83
CA PHE A 264 23.15 0.33 -14.22
C PHE A 264 24.46 -0.12 -14.89
N ARG A 265 25.00 0.69 -15.82
CA ARG A 265 26.31 0.41 -16.44
C ARG A 265 27.44 0.38 -15.44
N LYS A 266 27.43 1.27 -14.44
CA LYS A 266 28.44 1.30 -13.36
C LYS A 266 28.43 0.02 -12.55
N ALA A 267 27.28 -0.58 -12.35
CA ALA A 267 27.11 -1.86 -11.64
C ALA A 267 27.40 -3.08 -12.55
N GLY A 268 27.53 -2.90 -13.85
CA GLY A 268 27.65 -4.01 -14.80
C GLY A 268 26.33 -4.78 -15.00
N VAL A 269 25.18 -4.19 -14.67
CA VAL A 269 23.85 -4.77 -14.75
C VAL A 269 23.09 -4.22 -15.95
N ASP A 270 22.37 -5.06 -16.67
CA ASP A 270 21.44 -4.66 -17.73
C ASP A 270 20.00 -4.78 -17.23
N PHE A 271 19.38 -3.63 -16.95
CA PHE A 271 18.01 -3.56 -16.44
C PHE A 271 16.99 -4.20 -17.37
N TYR A 272 17.08 -3.87 -18.67
CA TYR A 272 16.09 -4.32 -19.65
C TYR A 272 16.19 -5.82 -19.90
N ASN A 273 17.39 -6.35 -20.04
CA ASN A 273 17.60 -7.78 -20.19
C ASN A 273 17.19 -8.54 -18.90
N THR A 274 17.46 -7.99 -17.73
CA THR A 274 17.02 -8.60 -16.47
C THR A 274 15.49 -8.63 -16.37
N TYR A 275 14.82 -7.52 -16.71
CA TYR A 275 13.37 -7.48 -16.77
C TYR A 275 12.81 -8.49 -17.78
N ASP A 276 13.32 -8.49 -19.01
CA ASP A 276 12.83 -9.38 -20.07
C ASP A 276 13.03 -10.85 -19.75
N TYR A 277 14.08 -11.19 -19.00
CA TYR A 277 14.34 -12.55 -18.52
C TYR A 277 13.33 -12.99 -17.46
N TYR A 278 12.97 -12.10 -16.52
CA TYR A 278 12.13 -12.44 -15.37
C TYR A 278 10.66 -12.05 -15.51
N LYS A 279 10.23 -11.28 -16.51
CA LYS A 279 8.86 -10.72 -16.65
C LYS A 279 7.74 -11.78 -16.65
N ASP A 280 8.05 -13.00 -17.08
CA ASP A 280 7.13 -14.14 -17.10
C ASP A 280 7.50 -15.15 -15.99
N ASN A 281 7.58 -14.68 -14.75
CA ASN A 281 8.02 -15.49 -13.61
C ASN A 281 7.30 -16.85 -13.53
N SER A 282 8.05 -17.86 -13.13
CA SER A 282 7.63 -19.25 -12.99
C SER A 282 8.31 -19.90 -11.78
N PRO A 283 7.85 -21.07 -11.32
CA PRO A 283 8.57 -21.84 -10.30
C PRO A 283 10.04 -22.07 -10.67
N GLN A 284 10.30 -22.40 -11.95
CA GLN A 284 11.64 -22.66 -12.43
C GLN A 284 12.53 -21.42 -12.39
N LEU A 285 12.05 -20.28 -12.86
CA LEU A 285 12.79 -19.00 -12.82
C LEU A 285 13.05 -18.54 -11.38
N SER A 286 12.05 -18.68 -10.50
CA SER A 286 12.22 -18.36 -9.09
C SER A 286 13.28 -19.25 -8.41
N LYS A 287 13.25 -20.56 -8.66
CA LYS A 287 14.25 -21.50 -8.14
C LYS A 287 15.66 -21.16 -8.64
N GLU A 288 15.78 -20.88 -9.94
CA GLU A 288 17.04 -20.50 -10.56
C GLU A 288 17.62 -19.20 -9.97
N ALA A 289 16.78 -18.16 -9.80
CA ALA A 289 17.20 -16.89 -9.20
C ALA A 289 17.73 -17.08 -7.77
N MET A 290 17.07 -17.92 -6.98
CA MET A 290 17.44 -18.23 -5.60
C MET A 290 18.76 -19.03 -5.53
N GLU A 291 18.88 -20.10 -6.33
CA GLU A 291 20.07 -20.97 -6.37
C GLU A 291 21.32 -20.20 -6.83
N LYS A 292 21.17 -19.36 -7.84
CA LYS A 292 22.28 -18.54 -8.38
C LYS A 292 22.57 -17.31 -7.53
N LYS A 293 21.70 -16.95 -6.57
CA LYS A 293 21.75 -15.66 -5.86
C LYS A 293 21.96 -14.52 -6.85
N ASP A 294 21.03 -14.41 -7.83
CA ASP A 294 21.19 -13.59 -9.02
C ASP A 294 21.40 -12.11 -8.66
N PHE A 295 22.66 -11.67 -8.80
CA PHE A 295 23.07 -10.29 -8.51
C PHE A 295 22.35 -9.26 -9.36
N ASN A 296 22.07 -9.57 -10.65
CA ASN A 296 21.38 -8.63 -11.52
C ASN A 296 19.94 -8.38 -11.04
N LEU A 297 19.25 -9.45 -10.64
CA LEU A 297 17.92 -9.34 -10.07
C LEU A 297 17.95 -8.59 -8.73
N GLU A 298 18.88 -8.92 -7.84
CA GLU A 298 19.04 -8.24 -6.55
C GLU A 298 19.28 -6.72 -6.74
N PHE A 299 20.23 -6.37 -7.61
CA PHE A 299 20.50 -4.97 -7.92
C PHE A 299 19.26 -4.24 -8.44
N CYS A 300 18.54 -4.85 -9.40
CA CYS A 300 17.29 -4.28 -9.90
C CYS A 300 16.26 -4.08 -8.79
N GLN A 301 16.06 -5.06 -7.91
CA GLN A 301 15.11 -4.98 -6.79
C GLN A 301 15.43 -3.84 -5.82
N ILE A 302 16.71 -3.66 -5.48
CA ILE A 302 17.14 -2.59 -4.57
C ILE A 302 17.02 -1.23 -5.25
N TYR A 303 17.55 -1.11 -6.47
CA TYR A 303 17.54 0.14 -7.22
C TYR A 303 16.10 0.65 -7.50
N THR A 304 15.22 -0.24 -7.92
CA THR A 304 13.82 0.13 -8.18
C THR A 304 13.06 0.50 -6.91
N LEU A 305 13.37 -0.15 -5.78
CA LEU A 305 12.80 0.24 -4.48
C LEU A 305 13.30 1.64 -4.05
N GLU A 306 14.57 1.98 -4.29
CA GLU A 306 15.09 3.31 -3.97
C GLU A 306 14.47 4.40 -4.86
N ILE A 307 14.28 4.14 -6.17
CA ILE A 307 13.52 5.06 -7.06
C ILE A 307 12.08 5.23 -6.56
N TRP A 308 11.45 4.17 -6.08
CA TRP A 308 10.06 4.21 -5.63
C TRP A 308 9.82 5.28 -4.57
N TYR A 309 10.79 5.48 -3.67
CA TYR A 309 10.67 6.49 -2.60
C TYR A 309 10.79 7.94 -3.05
N VAL A 310 11.34 8.19 -4.21
CA VAL A 310 11.43 9.53 -4.83
C VAL A 310 10.49 9.68 -6.01
N SER A 311 9.72 8.63 -6.33
CA SER A 311 8.92 8.55 -7.54
C SER A 311 7.84 9.61 -7.65
N ALA A 312 7.17 9.98 -6.55
CA ALA A 312 6.16 11.03 -6.56
C ALA A 312 6.77 12.37 -7.00
N ARG A 313 7.89 12.76 -6.40
CA ARG A 313 8.57 14.00 -6.75
C ARG A 313 9.15 13.97 -8.17
N LEU A 314 9.80 12.87 -8.54
CA LEU A 314 10.34 12.66 -9.87
C LEU A 314 9.24 12.74 -10.95
N TYR A 315 8.14 12.02 -10.75
CA TYR A 315 7.01 11.98 -11.66
C TYR A 315 6.37 13.37 -11.86
N ASN A 316 6.16 14.12 -10.76
CA ASN A 316 5.59 15.47 -10.84
C ASN A 316 6.57 16.53 -11.40
N SER A 317 7.85 16.17 -11.53
CA SER A 317 8.85 17.02 -12.20
C SER A 317 8.91 16.81 -13.72
N PHE A 318 8.22 15.81 -14.29
CA PHE A 318 8.10 15.65 -15.74
C PHE A 318 6.95 16.50 -16.30
N ASN A 319 7.09 16.97 -17.56
CA ASN A 319 5.96 17.53 -18.29
C ASN A 319 4.95 16.44 -18.66
N GLY A 320 3.73 16.82 -19.08
CA GLY A 320 2.65 15.87 -19.29
C GLY A 320 2.91 14.79 -20.36
N LEU A 321 3.71 15.07 -21.38
CA LEU A 321 4.09 14.05 -22.40
C LEU A 321 5.10 13.07 -21.81
N GLU A 322 6.06 13.57 -21.06
CA GLU A 322 7.09 12.76 -20.40
C GLU A 322 6.53 11.95 -19.23
N GLN A 323 5.53 12.50 -18.49
CA GLN A 323 4.77 11.72 -17.51
C GLN A 323 4.12 10.50 -18.15
N LYS A 324 3.46 10.70 -19.31
CA LYS A 324 2.83 9.60 -20.03
C LYS A 324 3.87 8.54 -20.46
N ASP A 325 4.98 8.97 -21.04
CA ASP A 325 6.06 8.06 -21.46
C ASP A 325 6.66 7.29 -20.26
N PHE A 326 6.89 7.97 -19.13
CA PHE A 326 7.36 7.32 -17.90
C PHE A 326 6.38 6.25 -17.41
N LEU A 327 5.07 6.56 -17.37
CA LEU A 327 4.02 5.63 -16.94
C LEU A 327 3.85 4.42 -17.86
N GLU A 328 4.09 4.57 -19.15
CA GLU A 328 3.92 3.50 -20.12
C GLU A 328 5.18 2.62 -20.25
N ASN A 329 6.36 3.23 -20.19
CA ASN A 329 7.61 2.56 -20.55
C ASN A 329 8.58 2.26 -19.38
N TYR A 330 8.46 2.97 -18.24
CA TYR A 330 9.37 2.76 -17.10
C TYR A 330 8.65 2.20 -15.89
N LEU A 331 7.55 2.82 -15.47
CA LEU A 331 6.85 2.46 -14.24
C LEU A 331 6.47 0.98 -14.15
N PRO A 332 5.89 0.33 -15.18
CA PRO A 332 5.51 -1.09 -15.08
C PRO A 332 6.71 -2.02 -14.82
N ARG A 333 7.87 -1.71 -15.40
CA ARG A 333 9.10 -2.49 -15.20
C ARG A 333 9.69 -2.26 -13.81
N ILE A 334 9.66 -1.02 -13.34
CA ILE A 334 10.08 -0.64 -11.99
C ILE A 334 9.21 -1.35 -10.96
N GLU A 335 7.88 -1.28 -11.08
CA GLU A 335 6.94 -1.94 -10.17
C GLU A 335 7.12 -3.46 -10.17
N TYR A 336 7.31 -4.06 -11.34
CA TYR A 336 7.49 -5.50 -11.46
C TYR A 336 8.75 -5.98 -10.73
N LEU A 337 9.90 -5.35 -10.96
CA LEU A 337 11.17 -5.75 -10.35
C LEU A 337 11.27 -5.36 -8.88
N MET A 338 10.60 -4.28 -8.45
CA MET A 338 10.52 -3.90 -7.04
C MET A 338 9.66 -4.86 -6.22
N THR A 339 8.58 -5.39 -6.83
CA THR A 339 7.64 -6.28 -6.15
C THR A 339 8.28 -7.64 -5.95
N LYS A 340 8.43 -8.05 -4.69
CA LYS A 340 9.10 -9.30 -4.33
C LYS A 340 8.37 -10.06 -3.24
N THR A 341 8.53 -11.36 -3.25
CA THR A 341 8.07 -12.28 -2.20
C THR A 341 9.24 -12.64 -1.28
N PRO A 342 9.07 -12.65 0.05
CA PRO A 342 10.12 -13.08 0.97
C PRO A 342 10.71 -14.42 0.55
N TYR A 343 12.06 -14.52 0.59
CA TYR A 343 12.81 -15.70 0.17
C TYR A 343 12.22 -16.99 0.73
N ILE A 344 12.03 -17.06 2.06
CA ILE A 344 11.50 -18.24 2.74
C ILE A 344 10.08 -18.61 2.29
N SER A 345 9.25 -17.61 1.93
CA SER A 345 7.90 -17.89 1.42
C SER A 345 7.95 -18.53 0.05
N VAL A 346 8.87 -18.10 -0.83
CA VAL A 346 9.06 -18.73 -2.15
C VAL A 346 9.63 -20.13 -2.00
N GLU A 347 10.62 -20.32 -1.12
CA GLU A 347 11.19 -21.64 -0.82
C GLU A 347 10.11 -22.63 -0.37
N ASN A 348 9.25 -22.22 0.57
CA ASN A 348 8.13 -23.04 1.03
C ASN A 348 7.11 -23.35 -0.08
N ILE A 349 6.78 -22.35 -0.93
CA ILE A 349 5.88 -22.54 -2.07
C ILE A 349 6.45 -23.54 -3.07
N LEU A 350 7.75 -23.45 -3.38
CA LEU A 350 8.40 -24.38 -4.31
C LEU A 350 8.41 -25.81 -3.77
N ALA A 351 8.72 -25.97 -2.47
CA ALA A 351 8.69 -27.29 -1.83
C ALA A 351 7.28 -27.89 -1.82
N ASP A 352 6.26 -27.10 -1.45
CA ASP A 352 4.87 -27.56 -1.40
C ASP A 352 4.27 -27.79 -2.80
N LEU A 353 4.82 -27.16 -3.87
CA LEU A 353 4.51 -27.48 -5.27
C LEU A 353 5.10 -28.83 -5.67
N GLU A 354 6.37 -29.10 -5.32
CA GLU A 354 7.05 -30.38 -5.58
C GLU A 354 6.35 -31.53 -4.84
N ASP A 355 5.87 -31.30 -3.62
CA ASP A 355 5.09 -32.25 -2.80
C ASP A 355 3.62 -32.37 -3.19
N GLU A 356 3.16 -31.68 -4.23
CA GLU A 356 1.75 -31.58 -4.65
C GLU A 356 0.75 -31.09 -3.58
N LYS A 357 1.24 -30.45 -2.51
CA LYS A 357 0.43 -29.85 -1.45
C LYS A 357 -0.31 -28.59 -1.89
N ILE A 358 0.26 -27.88 -2.88
CA ILE A 358 -0.37 -26.73 -3.50
C ILE A 358 -0.42 -26.91 -5.02
N LYS A 359 -1.40 -26.25 -5.65
CA LYS A 359 -1.57 -26.22 -7.11
C LYS A 359 -1.89 -24.82 -7.58
N ILE A 360 -1.27 -24.39 -8.68
CA ILE A 360 -1.52 -23.09 -9.28
C ILE A 360 -2.26 -23.30 -10.60
N VAL A 361 -3.45 -22.72 -10.66
CA VAL A 361 -4.35 -22.80 -11.82
C VAL A 361 -4.43 -21.40 -12.45
N LYS A 362 -3.92 -21.30 -13.67
CA LYS A 362 -3.93 -20.06 -14.46
C LYS A 362 -5.22 -19.90 -15.25
N GLU A 363 -5.43 -18.71 -15.81
CA GLU A 363 -6.51 -18.40 -16.73
C GLU A 363 -7.91 -18.67 -16.16
N THR A 364 -8.11 -18.31 -14.88
CA THR A 364 -9.44 -18.38 -14.25
C THR A 364 -10.43 -17.52 -15.02
N LYS A 365 -11.52 -18.15 -15.49
CA LYS A 365 -12.54 -17.50 -16.31
C LYS A 365 -13.73 -17.04 -15.48
N ASP A 366 -14.27 -17.95 -14.67
CA ASP A 366 -15.49 -17.70 -13.90
C ASP A 366 -15.53 -18.55 -12.64
N ILE A 367 -16.22 -18.03 -11.60
CA ILE A 367 -16.44 -18.73 -10.34
C ILE A 367 -17.91 -18.58 -9.97
N GLN A 368 -18.58 -19.69 -9.79
CA GLN A 368 -20.01 -19.76 -9.42
C GLN A 368 -20.18 -20.60 -8.17
N ASN A 369 -21.15 -20.26 -7.35
CA ASN A 369 -21.57 -21.13 -6.25
C ASN A 369 -22.70 -22.02 -6.72
N ALA A 370 -22.54 -23.35 -6.52
CA ALA A 370 -23.54 -24.36 -6.82
C ALA A 370 -23.60 -25.35 -5.63
N ASP A 371 -24.78 -25.52 -5.06
CA ASP A 371 -25.06 -26.46 -3.96
C ASP A 371 -24.11 -26.30 -2.74
N GLY A 372 -23.72 -25.04 -2.42
CA GLY A 372 -22.87 -24.73 -1.29
C GLY A 372 -21.37 -24.91 -1.55
N LYS A 373 -20.98 -25.30 -2.77
CA LYS A 373 -19.57 -25.37 -3.23
C LYS A 373 -19.32 -24.37 -4.35
N PHE A 374 -18.07 -23.97 -4.50
CA PHE A 374 -17.66 -23.13 -5.61
C PHE A 374 -17.21 -24.00 -6.78
N LYS A 375 -17.72 -23.69 -7.96
CA LYS A 375 -17.30 -24.26 -9.23
C LYS A 375 -16.47 -23.21 -9.97
N ILE A 376 -15.20 -23.52 -10.21
CA ILE A 376 -14.22 -22.61 -10.82
C ILE A 376 -13.88 -23.14 -12.20
N SER A 377 -14.06 -22.30 -13.22
CA SER A 377 -13.75 -22.65 -14.61
C SER A 377 -12.57 -21.86 -15.14
N THR A 378 -11.75 -22.47 -15.99
CA THR A 378 -10.65 -21.83 -16.70
C THR A 378 -11.05 -21.50 -18.15
N LYS A 379 -10.21 -20.71 -18.85
CA LYS A 379 -10.42 -20.45 -20.28
C LYS A 379 -10.35 -21.72 -21.13
N ASN A 380 -9.60 -22.74 -20.68
CA ASN A 380 -9.49 -24.04 -21.33
C ASN A 380 -10.68 -24.98 -21.03
N ASN A 381 -11.71 -24.49 -20.30
CA ASN A 381 -12.88 -25.24 -19.85
C ASN A 381 -12.59 -26.33 -18.81
N ASP A 382 -11.42 -26.32 -18.15
CA ASP A 382 -11.21 -27.16 -16.99
C ASP A 382 -12.10 -26.68 -15.84
N ILE A 383 -12.58 -27.62 -15.04
CA ILE A 383 -13.48 -27.34 -13.93
C ILE A 383 -12.90 -27.86 -12.63
N TYR A 384 -12.82 -26.98 -11.65
CA TYR A 384 -12.40 -27.26 -10.29
C TYR A 384 -13.54 -26.99 -9.32
N THR A 385 -13.49 -27.63 -8.16
CA THR A 385 -14.46 -27.39 -7.08
C THR A 385 -13.74 -27.03 -5.79
N SER A 386 -14.32 -26.12 -5.00
CA SER A 386 -13.79 -25.75 -3.70
C SER A 386 -14.93 -25.58 -2.69
N ASP A 387 -14.69 -26.04 -1.46
CA ASP A 387 -15.64 -25.86 -0.35
C ASP A 387 -15.54 -24.44 0.21
N LYS A 388 -14.35 -23.85 0.18
CA LYS A 388 -14.08 -22.52 0.74
C LYS A 388 -13.10 -21.74 -0.13
N ILE A 389 -13.38 -20.46 -0.34
CA ILE A 389 -12.51 -19.55 -1.11
C ILE A 389 -12.05 -18.37 -0.23
N PHE A 390 -10.74 -18.10 -0.27
CA PHE A 390 -10.12 -16.92 0.32
C PHE A 390 -9.80 -15.89 -0.77
N ASN A 391 -10.26 -14.67 -0.56
CA ASN A 391 -10.03 -13.57 -1.48
C ASN A 391 -8.66 -12.92 -1.26
N ALA A 392 -7.80 -12.97 -2.26
CA ALA A 392 -6.51 -12.28 -2.31
C ALA A 392 -6.35 -11.42 -3.58
N GLN A 393 -7.45 -10.89 -4.14
CA GLN A 393 -7.46 -10.09 -5.36
C GLN A 393 -7.00 -8.64 -5.13
N GLY A 394 -6.71 -8.26 -3.87
CA GLY A 394 -6.35 -6.90 -3.49
C GLY A 394 -7.57 -5.98 -3.38
N PHE A 395 -7.29 -4.67 -3.28
CA PHE A 395 -8.33 -3.66 -3.13
C PHE A 395 -8.94 -3.24 -4.46
N GLU A 396 -10.21 -2.79 -4.41
CA GLU A 396 -10.87 -2.17 -5.57
C GLU A 396 -10.18 -0.82 -5.87
N LYS A 397 -9.65 -0.70 -7.09
CA LYS A 397 -8.93 0.49 -7.56
C LYS A 397 -9.77 1.38 -8.49
N ASP A 398 -10.94 0.90 -8.87
CA ASP A 398 -11.88 1.64 -9.72
C ASP A 398 -12.67 2.63 -8.85
N LEU A 399 -12.35 3.93 -8.97
CA LEU A 399 -13.00 5.00 -8.21
C LEU A 399 -14.51 5.05 -8.50
N SER A 400 -14.93 4.76 -9.73
CA SER A 400 -16.35 4.77 -10.09
C SER A 400 -17.15 3.73 -9.33
N LYS A 401 -16.57 2.55 -9.09
CA LYS A 401 -17.16 1.51 -8.23
C LYS A 401 -17.10 1.88 -6.75
N ALA A 402 -15.96 2.45 -6.32
CA ALA A 402 -15.78 2.84 -4.93
C ALA A 402 -16.75 3.97 -4.51
N ILE A 403 -17.03 4.93 -5.38
CA ILE A 403 -18.02 5.99 -5.16
C ILE A 403 -19.40 5.38 -4.86
N ASN A 404 -19.77 4.28 -5.50
CA ASN A 404 -21.07 3.63 -5.27
C ASN A 404 -21.12 2.78 -3.99
N ASN A 405 -19.97 2.45 -3.39
CA ASN A 405 -19.88 1.54 -2.26
C ASN A 405 -19.35 2.18 -0.96
N ILE A 406 -18.65 3.30 -1.04
CA ILE A 406 -18.09 4.02 0.11
C ILE A 406 -18.84 5.33 0.30
N LYS A 407 -19.68 5.42 1.32
CA LYS A 407 -20.57 6.58 1.59
C LYS A 407 -19.84 7.93 1.59
N LEU A 408 -18.62 7.98 2.16
CA LEU A 408 -17.83 9.21 2.16
C LEU A 408 -17.43 9.63 0.75
N LEU A 409 -16.94 8.69 -0.07
CA LEU A 409 -16.58 8.99 -1.47
C LEU A 409 -17.80 9.38 -2.30
N GLU A 410 -18.93 8.67 -2.12
CA GLU A 410 -20.20 9.03 -2.74
C GLU A 410 -20.61 10.48 -2.40
N ASN A 411 -20.53 10.85 -1.12
CA ASN A 411 -20.88 12.20 -0.67
C ASN A 411 -19.93 13.27 -1.23
N LEU A 412 -18.62 13.01 -1.20
CA LEU A 412 -17.61 13.92 -1.75
C LEU A 412 -17.83 14.15 -3.26
N TYR A 413 -18.09 13.07 -4.00
CA TYR A 413 -18.34 13.14 -5.44
C TYR A 413 -19.66 13.90 -5.75
N LYS A 414 -20.77 13.58 -5.08
CA LYS A 414 -22.06 14.27 -5.22
C LYS A 414 -21.96 15.76 -4.93
N ASN A 415 -21.14 16.16 -3.94
CA ASN A 415 -20.91 17.57 -3.61
C ASN A 415 -19.84 18.23 -4.48
N ARG A 416 -19.24 17.48 -5.42
CA ARG A 416 -18.15 17.92 -6.31
C ARG A 416 -16.92 18.43 -5.55
N LEU A 417 -16.65 17.82 -4.41
CA LEU A 417 -15.45 18.05 -3.60
C LEU A 417 -14.27 17.18 -4.07
N ILE A 418 -14.55 16.16 -4.86
CA ILE A 418 -13.58 15.35 -5.62
C ILE A 418 -14.09 15.18 -7.05
N GLU A 419 -13.15 15.05 -7.98
CA GLU A 419 -13.37 14.66 -9.38
C GLU A 419 -12.27 13.68 -9.79
N SER A 420 -12.57 12.74 -10.70
CA SER A 420 -11.57 11.78 -11.17
C SER A 420 -10.68 12.38 -12.25
N ASP A 421 -9.43 11.91 -12.29
CA ASP A 421 -8.55 12.07 -13.44
C ASP A 421 -8.87 11.01 -14.54
N PHE A 422 -8.06 10.98 -15.58
CA PHE A 422 -8.21 10.03 -16.70
C PHE A 422 -7.83 8.57 -16.35
N LYS A 423 -7.33 8.31 -15.13
CA LYS A 423 -6.94 6.99 -14.62
C LYS A 423 -7.82 6.54 -13.45
N ASP A 424 -8.98 7.15 -13.27
CA ASP A 424 -9.89 6.89 -12.17
C ASP A 424 -9.31 7.13 -10.76
N ASN A 425 -8.27 7.99 -10.65
CA ASN A 425 -7.82 8.51 -9.38
C ASN A 425 -8.49 9.84 -9.07
N ILE A 426 -8.43 10.28 -7.82
CA ILE A 426 -8.88 11.62 -7.44
C ILE A 426 -7.87 12.65 -7.92
N ASN A 427 -8.34 13.68 -8.62
CA ASN A 427 -7.50 14.77 -9.08
C ASN A 427 -7.09 15.65 -7.90
N VAL A 428 -5.79 15.70 -7.61
CA VAL A 428 -5.20 16.49 -6.51
C VAL A 428 -3.98 17.29 -6.96
N ALA A 429 -3.70 18.38 -6.28
CA ALA A 429 -2.52 19.20 -6.54
C ALA A 429 -1.29 18.66 -5.78
N TYR A 430 -0.15 18.50 -6.44
CA TYR A 430 1.13 18.19 -5.79
C TYR A 430 1.90 19.47 -5.44
N PRO A 431 2.60 19.57 -4.30
CA PRO A 431 2.71 18.60 -3.20
C PRO A 431 1.68 18.81 -2.08
N SER A 432 0.62 19.58 -2.30
CA SER A 432 -0.34 19.92 -1.24
C SER A 432 -1.39 18.85 -0.99
N TYR A 433 -1.63 17.98 -1.98
CA TYR A 433 -2.70 16.97 -1.96
C TYR A 433 -4.12 17.55 -1.76
N ASN A 434 -4.31 18.81 -2.18
CA ASN A 434 -5.62 19.43 -2.20
C ASN A 434 -6.43 18.95 -3.42
N PRO A 435 -7.67 18.51 -3.27
CA PRO A 435 -8.52 18.17 -4.40
C PRO A 435 -8.69 19.35 -5.37
N ILE A 436 -8.66 19.03 -6.68
CA ILE A 436 -8.92 19.96 -7.76
C ILE A 436 -10.22 19.56 -8.44
N THR A 437 -11.18 20.49 -8.52
CA THR A 437 -12.48 20.25 -9.15
C THR A 437 -12.86 21.37 -10.09
N THR A 438 -13.68 21.08 -11.09
CA THR A 438 -14.18 22.08 -12.03
C THR A 438 -15.09 23.11 -11.37
N LYS A 439 -15.73 22.75 -10.26
CA LYS A 439 -16.64 23.63 -9.51
C LYS A 439 -15.91 24.63 -8.61
N TYR A 440 -14.86 24.19 -7.93
CA TYR A 440 -14.21 24.96 -6.85
C TYR A 440 -12.76 25.35 -7.16
N GLY A 441 -12.18 24.84 -8.26
CA GLY A 441 -10.74 24.87 -8.47
C GLY A 441 -10.01 24.02 -7.41
N GLN A 442 -8.84 24.46 -6.98
CA GLN A 442 -8.10 23.83 -5.87
C GLN A 442 -8.77 24.20 -4.53
N ILE A 443 -9.20 23.19 -3.78
CA ILE A 443 -9.86 23.36 -2.47
C ILE A 443 -8.78 23.41 -1.37
N LYS A 444 -8.22 24.60 -1.15
CA LYS A 444 -6.98 24.84 -0.38
C LYS A 444 -6.93 24.26 1.05
N ASN A 445 -8.05 24.16 1.74
CA ASN A 445 -8.13 23.70 3.13
C ASN A 445 -8.72 22.28 3.26
N LEU A 446 -8.87 21.57 2.13
CA LEU A 446 -9.20 20.16 2.09
C LEU A 446 -7.99 19.41 1.60
N TYR A 447 -7.57 18.39 2.34
CA TYR A 447 -6.40 17.57 2.06
C TYR A 447 -6.83 16.12 1.93
N LEU A 448 -6.23 15.38 0.99
CA LEU A 448 -6.58 13.99 0.74
C LEU A 448 -5.31 13.13 0.69
N ASN A 449 -5.27 12.05 1.45
CA ASN A 449 -4.22 11.04 1.38
C ASN A 449 -4.83 9.63 1.39
N GLY A 450 -4.22 8.72 0.66
CA GLY A 450 -4.63 7.33 0.52
C GLY A 450 -4.51 6.85 -0.91
N MET A 451 -4.97 5.63 -1.18
CA MET A 451 -4.79 4.98 -2.48
C MET A 451 -5.33 5.79 -3.68
N TRP A 452 -6.28 6.69 -3.46
CA TRP A 452 -6.93 7.47 -4.51
C TRP A 452 -6.13 8.68 -5.00
N THR A 453 -4.96 8.98 -4.37
CA THR A 453 -4.07 10.07 -4.78
C THR A 453 -2.98 9.65 -5.76
N ALA A 454 -3.11 8.47 -6.36
CA ALA A 454 -2.14 7.94 -7.32
C ALA A 454 -1.98 8.78 -8.60
N SER A 455 -2.83 9.79 -8.81
CA SER A 455 -2.64 10.82 -9.85
C SER A 455 -1.32 11.58 -9.72
N VAL A 456 -0.84 11.77 -8.48
CA VAL A 456 0.40 12.49 -8.16
C VAL A 456 1.36 11.68 -7.30
N ASP A 457 0.87 10.75 -6.49
CA ASP A 457 1.66 9.89 -5.63
C ASP A 457 1.55 8.43 -6.10
N ILE A 458 2.34 8.09 -7.10
CA ILE A 458 2.34 6.75 -7.71
C ILE A 458 2.83 5.66 -6.76
N SER A 459 3.45 6.02 -5.64
CA SER A 459 4.03 5.13 -4.63
C SER A 459 3.20 5.03 -3.33
N ASN A 460 1.96 5.46 -3.32
CA ASN A 460 1.12 5.71 -2.14
C ASN A 460 0.65 4.48 -1.34
N ASN A 461 1.23 3.31 -1.53
CA ASN A 461 0.81 2.06 -0.90
C ASN A 461 1.86 1.41 0.03
N ASP A 462 2.97 2.08 0.30
CA ASP A 462 3.97 1.65 1.27
C ASP A 462 4.12 2.63 2.44
N LEU A 463 4.71 2.16 3.55
CA LEU A 463 4.84 2.97 4.78
C LEU A 463 5.59 4.26 4.53
N ARG A 464 6.77 4.21 3.89
CA ARG A 464 7.65 5.37 3.71
C ARG A 464 6.99 6.43 2.84
N SER A 465 6.35 6.03 1.74
CA SER A 465 5.63 6.95 0.84
C SER A 465 4.45 7.62 1.54
N VAL A 466 3.69 6.87 2.35
CA VAL A 466 2.61 7.43 3.17
C VAL A 466 3.14 8.42 4.21
N LEU A 467 4.30 8.16 4.81
CA LEU A 467 4.93 9.09 5.76
C LEU A 467 5.37 10.39 5.05
N ILE A 468 5.96 10.29 3.87
CA ILE A 468 6.39 11.45 3.08
C ILE A 468 5.17 12.31 2.68
N SER A 469 4.17 11.72 2.05
CA SER A 469 2.99 12.46 1.56
C SER A 469 2.18 13.10 2.69
N SER A 470 2.03 12.42 3.82
CA SER A 470 1.34 12.98 4.99
C SER A 470 2.13 14.11 5.66
N MET A 471 3.47 14.03 5.67
CA MET A 471 4.34 15.11 6.12
C MET A 471 4.25 16.33 5.19
N GLU A 472 4.28 16.13 3.88
CA GLU A 472 4.13 17.22 2.89
C GLU A 472 2.81 17.96 3.06
N MET A 473 1.69 17.24 3.23
CA MET A 473 0.38 17.84 3.51
C MET A 473 0.38 18.69 4.78
N ALA A 474 0.90 18.12 5.88
CA ALA A 474 0.96 18.82 7.16
C ALA A 474 1.83 20.08 7.07
N ASN A 475 3.00 19.99 6.44
CA ASN A 475 3.91 21.12 6.24
C ASN A 475 3.29 22.19 5.34
N HIS A 476 2.60 21.79 4.26
CA HIS A 476 1.90 22.74 3.39
C HIS A 476 0.83 23.51 4.18
N PHE A 477 0.00 22.82 4.97
CA PHE A 477 -1.00 23.46 5.82
C PHE A 477 -0.35 24.42 6.82
N MET A 478 0.62 23.97 7.61
CA MET A 478 1.25 24.72 8.68
C MET A 478 2.04 25.94 8.17
N ASN A 479 2.66 25.84 7.00
CA ASN A 479 3.38 26.97 6.38
C ASN A 479 2.43 28.04 5.84
N ASN A 480 1.18 27.72 5.55
CA ASN A 480 0.16 28.65 5.04
C ASN A 480 -0.70 29.28 6.15
N LEU A 481 -0.57 28.84 7.42
CA LEU A 481 -1.35 29.41 8.54
C LEU A 481 -1.04 30.88 8.82
N LYS A 482 0.14 31.37 8.46
CA LYS A 482 0.62 32.73 8.75
C LYS A 482 0.56 33.69 7.54
N LYS A 483 -0.02 33.24 6.43
CA LYS A 483 -0.26 34.08 5.25
C LYS A 483 -1.73 34.49 5.16
#